data_3a67ee3a2155ada6951f18764448aab7
#
_entry.id   3a67ee3a2155ada6951f18764448aab7
#
_cell.length_a   1.000
_cell.length_b   1.000
_cell.length_c   1.000
_cell.angle_alpha   90.00
_cell.angle_beta   90.00
_cell.angle_gamma   90.00
#
_symmetry.space_group_name_H-M   'P 1'
#
loop_
_entity.id
_entity.type
_entity.pdbx_description
1 polymer ?
#
loop_
_entity_poly.entity_id
_entity_poly.type
_entity_poly.pdbx_seq_one_letter_code
_entity_poly.pdbx_strand_id
1 'polypeptide(L)'
;MSKDLTKKINNYLKDFKHNIRVYKKFKFLPCFIFGLPRSGSTFLHQIMITMFDFNYVSNIKGFFYQNIIIGNLLHNQFVKENNYESNFVSKFGNTNGPLEPS
;
A
#
# COMPACT_ATOMS: atom_id res chain seq x y z
N MET A 1 -2.45 14.73 -6.10
CA MET A 1 -3.04 14.26 -7.36
C MET A 1 -4.56 14.33 -7.26
N SER A 2 -5.24 14.76 -8.29
CA SER A 2 -6.70 14.90 -8.22
C SER A 2 -7.38 13.53 -8.16
N LYS A 3 -8.50 13.43 -7.42
CA LYS A 3 -9.31 12.21 -7.35
C LYS A 3 -9.82 11.80 -8.73
N ASP A 4 -10.10 12.76 -9.61
CA ASP A 4 -10.58 12.49 -10.97
C ASP A 4 -9.54 11.80 -11.83
N LEU A 5 -8.28 12.21 -11.73
CA LEU A 5 -7.18 11.57 -12.45
C LEU A 5 -6.96 10.14 -11.96
N THR A 6 -6.96 9.94 -10.64
CA THR A 6 -6.85 8.61 -10.03
C THR A 6 -7.96 7.69 -10.51
N LYS A 7 -9.20 8.18 -10.53
CA LYS A 7 -10.36 7.44 -11.00
C LYS A 7 -10.25 7.06 -12.48
N LYS A 8 -9.81 8.00 -13.33
CA LYS A 8 -9.61 7.75 -14.76
C LYS A 8 -8.54 6.68 -15.00
N ILE A 9 -7.41 6.78 -14.31
CA ILE A 9 -6.32 5.80 -14.42
C ILE A 9 -6.83 4.42 -14.01
N ASN A 10 -7.54 4.31 -12.89
CA ASN A 10 -8.04 3.03 -12.41
C ASN A 10 -9.12 2.45 -13.32
N ASN A 11 -9.98 3.27 -13.91
CA ASN A 11 -10.96 2.81 -14.90
C ASN A 11 -10.28 2.24 -16.15
N TYR A 12 -9.13 2.79 -16.53
CA TYR A 12 -8.33 2.28 -17.65
C TYR A 12 -7.69 0.95 -17.31
N LEU A 13 -7.19 0.79 -16.09
CA LEU A 13 -6.42 -0.38 -15.67
C LEU A 13 -7.30 -1.58 -15.30
N LYS A 14 -8.57 -1.37 -14.95
CA LYS A 14 -9.45 -2.48 -14.56
C LYS A 14 -9.66 -3.52 -15.66
N ASP A 15 -9.55 -3.10 -16.94
CA ASP A 15 -9.75 -3.98 -18.09
C ASP A 15 -8.49 -4.75 -18.48
N PHE A 16 -7.33 -4.44 -17.88
CA PHE A 16 -6.10 -5.19 -18.09
C PHE A 16 -6.19 -6.54 -17.37
N LYS A 17 -6.27 -7.60 -18.16
CA LYS A 17 -6.26 -8.97 -17.64
C LYS A 17 -4.83 -9.46 -17.51
N HIS A 18 -4.47 -9.86 -16.31
CA HIS A 18 -3.20 -10.53 -16.06
C HIS A 18 -3.46 -12.00 -15.74
N ASN A 19 -2.62 -12.89 -16.29
CA ASN A 19 -2.63 -14.29 -15.89
C ASN A 19 -2.04 -14.40 -14.48
N ILE A 20 -2.91 -14.30 -13.48
CA ILE A 20 -2.50 -14.38 -12.08
C ILE A 20 -2.89 -15.73 -11.52
N ARG A 21 -1.93 -16.39 -10.86
CA ARG A 21 -2.27 -17.46 -9.95
C ARG A 21 -2.87 -16.88 -8.68
N VAL A 22 -4.15 -17.08 -8.50
CA VAL A 22 -4.81 -16.77 -7.23
C VAL A 22 -4.47 -17.90 -6.26
N TYR A 23 -3.70 -17.59 -5.23
CA TYR A 23 -3.41 -18.55 -4.17
C TYR A 23 -4.62 -18.64 -3.26
N LYS A 24 -5.17 -19.86 -3.10
CA LYS A 24 -6.33 -20.11 -2.23
C LYS A 24 -5.99 -20.06 -0.74
N LYS A 25 -4.71 -20.09 -0.38
CA LYS A 25 -4.24 -20.02 1.01
C LYS A 25 -3.17 -18.96 1.16
N PHE A 26 -3.25 -18.22 2.25
CA PHE A 26 -2.19 -17.30 2.63
C PHE A 26 -0.95 -18.09 3.03
N LYS A 27 0.21 -17.65 2.54
CA LYS A 27 1.50 -18.22 2.97
C LYS A 27 1.79 -17.89 4.43
N PHE A 28 1.36 -16.73 4.89
CA PHE A 28 1.51 -16.24 6.25
C PHE A 28 0.16 -15.76 6.77
N LEU A 29 -0.01 -15.77 8.08
CA LEU A 29 -1.22 -15.24 8.71
C LEU A 29 -1.30 -13.73 8.52
N PRO A 30 -2.46 -13.20 8.09
CA PRO A 30 -2.64 -11.75 8.02
C PRO A 30 -2.69 -11.14 9.43
N CYS A 31 -2.14 -9.93 9.55
CA CYS A 31 -2.21 -9.15 10.77
C CYS A 31 -3.05 -7.90 10.50
N PHE A 32 -4.09 -7.69 11.32
CA PHE A 32 -4.97 -6.54 11.18
C PHE A 32 -4.78 -5.58 12.34
N ILE A 33 -4.73 -4.29 12.03
CA ILE A 33 -4.68 -3.24 13.04
C ILE A 33 -6.04 -2.55 13.07
N PHE A 34 -6.70 -2.61 14.22
CA PHE A 34 -7.98 -1.93 14.46
C PHE A 34 -7.79 -0.85 15.50
N GLY A 35 -8.43 0.28 15.30
CA GLY A 35 -8.40 1.35 16.27
C GLY A 35 -9.42 2.43 15.94
N LEU A 36 -9.77 3.20 16.98
CA LEU A 36 -10.58 4.39 16.78
C LEU A 36 -9.78 5.47 16.05
N PRO A 37 -10.42 6.42 15.36
CA PRO A 37 -9.72 7.53 14.75
C PRO A 37 -8.82 8.24 15.77
N ARG A 38 -7.61 8.60 15.37
CA ARG A 38 -6.61 9.29 16.19
C ARG A 38 -6.13 8.51 17.42
N SER A 39 -6.14 7.17 17.33
CA SER A 39 -5.66 6.29 18.40
C SER A 39 -4.17 5.91 18.27
N GLY A 40 -3.47 6.43 17.24
CA GLY A 40 -2.08 6.06 16.98
C GLY A 40 -1.93 4.80 16.13
N SER A 41 -3.01 4.27 15.54
CA SER A 41 -2.97 3.07 14.69
C SER A 41 -2.10 3.25 13.45
N THR A 42 -2.10 4.43 12.84
CA THR A 42 -1.23 4.73 11.70
C THR A 42 0.24 4.70 12.10
N PHE A 43 0.58 5.31 13.22
CA PHE A 43 1.94 5.30 13.76
C PHE A 43 2.40 3.87 14.09
N LEU A 44 1.53 3.08 14.72
CA LEU A 44 1.82 1.66 14.99
C LEU A 44 2.07 0.90 13.68
N HIS A 45 1.28 1.13 12.65
CA HIS A 45 1.46 0.51 11.35
C HIS A 45 2.84 0.87 10.75
N GLN A 46 3.22 2.14 10.81
CA GLN A 46 4.53 2.60 10.33
C GLN A 46 5.68 1.95 11.11
N ILE A 47 5.55 1.80 12.43
CA ILE A 47 6.54 1.10 13.25
C ILE A 47 6.64 -0.37 12.83
N MET A 48 5.52 -1.04 12.66
CA MET A 48 5.51 -2.47 12.34
C MET A 48 6.16 -2.77 10.98
N ILE A 49 5.85 -1.98 9.96
CA ILE A 49 6.46 -2.18 8.63
C ILE A 49 7.96 -1.84 8.60
N THR A 50 8.42 -0.98 9.50
CA THR A 50 9.84 -0.60 9.61
C THR A 50 10.64 -1.68 10.34
N MET A 51 10.08 -2.25 11.41
CA MET A 51 10.79 -3.21 12.27
C MET A 51 10.68 -4.65 11.79
N PHE A 52 9.64 -4.98 11.05
CA PHE A 52 9.35 -6.34 10.61
C PHE A 52 9.14 -6.39 9.11
N ASP A 53 9.42 -7.54 8.51
CA ASP A 53 9.24 -7.76 7.08
C ASP A 53 7.79 -8.14 6.76
N PHE A 54 6.87 -7.19 6.94
CA PHE A 54 5.47 -7.36 6.58
C PHE A 54 5.22 -6.92 5.14
N ASN A 55 4.37 -7.67 4.46
CA ASN A 55 3.75 -7.21 3.23
C ASN A 55 2.53 -6.34 3.61
N TYR A 56 2.45 -5.14 3.07
CA TYR A 56 1.43 -4.16 3.44
C TYR A 56 0.92 -3.41 2.21
N VAL A 57 -0.20 -2.73 2.37
CA VAL A 57 -0.73 -1.86 1.32
C VAL A 57 -0.10 -0.48 1.46
N SER A 58 0.82 -0.15 0.56
CA SER A 58 1.43 1.18 0.50
C SER A 58 0.55 2.17 -0.24
N ASN A 59 0.88 3.45 -0.15
CA ASN A 59 0.15 4.48 -0.88
C ASN A 59 0.15 4.24 -2.39
N ILE A 60 1.26 3.76 -2.95
CA ILE A 60 1.32 3.44 -4.38
C ILE A 60 0.45 2.25 -4.74
N LYS A 61 0.38 1.22 -3.89
CA LYS A 61 -0.54 0.10 -4.10
C LYS A 61 -2.00 0.54 -4.01
N GLY A 62 -2.31 1.40 -3.05
CA GLY A 62 -3.65 1.96 -2.88
C GLY A 62 -4.06 2.85 -4.04
N PHE A 63 -3.13 3.57 -4.64
CA PHE A 63 -3.39 4.39 -5.82
C PHE A 63 -3.89 3.54 -7.01
N PHE A 64 -3.32 2.35 -7.22
CA PHE A 64 -3.69 1.44 -8.31
C PHE A 64 -4.67 0.35 -7.85
N TYR A 65 -5.73 0.76 -7.14
CA TYR A 65 -6.67 -0.17 -6.51
C TYR A 65 -7.44 -1.08 -7.48
N GLN A 66 -7.54 -0.70 -8.77
CA GLN A 66 -8.18 -1.53 -9.79
C GLN A 66 -7.21 -2.52 -10.45
N ASN A 67 -5.92 -2.36 -10.23
CA ASN A 67 -4.91 -3.28 -10.75
C ASN A 67 -3.76 -3.43 -9.76
N ILE A 68 -3.96 -4.30 -8.80
CA ILE A 68 -3.00 -4.52 -7.71
C ILE A 68 -1.66 -5.05 -8.19
N ILE A 69 -1.60 -5.67 -9.37
CA ILE A 69 -0.34 -6.16 -9.93
C ILE A 69 0.55 -5.00 -10.32
N ILE A 70 0.01 -4.01 -11.03
CA ILE A 70 0.75 -2.80 -11.38
C ILE A 70 1.21 -2.09 -10.11
N GLY A 71 0.33 -1.97 -9.12
CA GLY A 71 0.68 -1.41 -7.82
C GLY A 71 1.84 -2.14 -7.15
N ASN A 72 1.81 -3.48 -7.15
CA ASN A 72 2.89 -4.30 -6.59
C ASN A 72 4.20 -4.15 -7.36
N LEU A 73 4.15 -4.14 -8.69
CA LEU A 73 5.35 -3.97 -9.51
C LEU A 73 6.02 -2.63 -9.25
N LEU A 74 5.23 -1.55 -9.18
CA LEU A 74 5.75 -0.21 -8.89
C LEU A 74 6.27 -0.10 -7.46
N HIS A 75 5.57 -0.65 -6.49
CA HIS A 75 6.05 -0.70 -5.11
C HIS A 75 7.42 -1.38 -5.02
N ASN A 76 7.56 -2.55 -5.65
CA ASN A 76 8.82 -3.29 -5.64
C ASN A 76 9.93 -2.52 -6.34
N GLN A 77 9.60 -1.81 -7.42
CA GLN A 77 10.58 -0.98 -8.14
C GLN A 77 11.08 0.17 -7.25
N PHE A 78 10.19 0.85 -6.53
CA PHE A 78 10.58 1.91 -5.61
C PHE A 78 11.44 1.39 -4.46
N VAL A 79 11.14 0.21 -3.94
CA VAL A 79 11.94 -0.41 -2.87
C VAL A 79 13.35 -0.74 -3.36
N LYS A 80 13.48 -1.21 -4.61
CA LYS A 80 14.80 -1.50 -5.19
C LYS A 80 15.65 -0.24 -5.41
N GLU A 81 15.02 0.87 -5.78
CA GLU A 81 15.72 2.13 -6.05
C GLU A 81 16.12 2.86 -4.78
N ASN A 82 15.32 2.72 -3.72
CA ASN A 82 15.51 3.43 -2.47
C ASN A 82 15.30 2.47 -1.29
N ASN A 83 16.27 2.40 -0.39
CA ASN A 83 16.06 1.73 0.89
C ASN A 83 14.93 2.44 1.62
N TYR A 84 13.80 1.76 1.76
CA TYR A 84 12.64 2.38 2.37
C TYR A 84 12.76 2.42 3.89
N GLU A 85 12.60 3.60 4.43
CA GLU A 85 12.36 3.81 5.86
C GLU A 85 11.16 4.73 6.02
N SER A 86 10.29 4.42 6.97
CA SER A 86 9.14 5.29 7.24
C SER A 86 9.59 6.65 7.75
N ASN A 87 8.97 7.71 7.27
CA ASN A 87 9.17 9.06 7.80
C ASN A 87 8.42 9.30 9.12
N PHE A 88 7.55 8.37 9.53
CA PHE A 88 6.71 8.44 10.73
C PHE A 88 5.83 9.69 10.80
N VAL A 89 5.50 10.26 9.64
CA VAL A 89 4.63 11.45 9.54
C VAL A 89 3.27 11.02 9.04
N SER A 90 2.23 11.48 9.72
CA SER A 90 0.86 11.33 9.25
C SER A 90 0.04 12.55 9.65
N LYS A 91 -0.96 12.89 8.85
CA LYS A 91 -1.90 13.97 9.13
C LYS A 91 -3.30 13.42 8.98
N PHE A 92 -4.05 13.38 10.10
CA PHE A 92 -5.39 12.81 10.15
C PHE A 92 -5.45 11.37 9.57
N GLY A 93 -4.44 10.55 9.90
CA GLY A 93 -4.34 9.19 9.42
C GLY A 93 -3.81 9.04 8.00
N ASN A 94 -3.57 10.14 7.29
CA ASN A 94 -2.99 10.11 5.94
C ASN A 94 -1.47 10.22 6.01
N THR A 95 -0.80 9.28 5.40
CA THR A 95 0.66 9.27 5.29
C THR A 95 1.09 9.96 4.00
N ASN A 96 2.35 10.36 3.94
CA ASN A 96 2.92 11.05 2.79
C ASN A 96 4.11 10.27 2.26
N GLY A 97 4.05 9.91 1.00
CA GLY A 97 5.09 9.15 0.32
C GLY A 97 4.54 7.86 -0.29
N PRO A 98 5.11 7.41 -1.42
CA PRO A 98 4.57 6.26 -2.18
C PRO A 98 4.68 4.93 -1.43
N LEU A 99 5.71 4.75 -0.61
CA LEU A 99 5.96 3.50 0.11
C LEU A 99 5.42 3.51 1.54
N GLU A 100 4.88 4.62 2.02
CA GLU A 100 4.22 4.67 3.31
C GLU A 100 2.91 3.87 3.29
N PRO A 101 2.47 3.34 4.45
CA PRO A 101 1.21 2.59 4.52
C PRO A 101 0.01 3.47 4.15
N SER A 102 -0.86 2.88 3.40
CA SER A 102 -2.09 3.54 2.94
C SER A 102 -3.13 3.62 4.06
#